data_b13c67f8d603c2f724001cacfa70ef48
#
_entry.id   b13c67f8d603c2f724001cacfa70ef48
#
_cell.length_a   1.000
_cell.length_b   1.000
_cell.length_c   1.000
_cell.angle_alpha   90.00
_cell.angle_beta   90.00
_cell.angle_gamma   90.00
#
_symmetry.space_group_name_H-M   'P 1'
#
loop_
_entity.id
_entity.type
_entity.pdbx_description
1 polymer ?
#
loop_
_entity_poly.entity_id
_entity_poly.type
_entity_poly.pdbx_seq_one_letter_code
_entity_poly.pdbx_strand_id
1 'polypeptide(L)'
;MQLLLNQTSPYARAARVTALEAGFGERLTLVSSDPWNDDPTLLAANPGNKVPALITDEGLALSETLLICVHLHQLGGGSPLAAERLQLAGLGQGLIDAAFGTVIARKHGGAAQDDSVLGARRLAAIDRLLARLAETSTLDAQDLDFSHYLVAVGLDYLSFRLPEIDWSAHGRLVAFHQRLTARPSFSATTFQ
;
A
#
# COMPACT_ATOMS: atom_id res chain seq x y z
N MET A 1 11.04 -12.64 -11.59
CA MET A 1 10.27 -11.37 -11.58
C MET A 1 11.12 -10.23 -11.02
N GLN A 2 10.91 -9.00 -11.46
CA GLN A 2 11.58 -7.80 -10.94
C GLN A 2 10.52 -6.80 -10.46
N LEU A 3 10.69 -6.26 -9.25
CA LEU A 3 9.83 -5.21 -8.72
C LEU A 3 10.61 -3.90 -8.63
N LEU A 4 10.22 -2.94 -9.46
CA LEU A 4 10.74 -1.58 -9.44
C LEU A 4 10.02 -0.84 -8.32
N LEU A 5 10.78 -0.28 -7.39
CA LEU A 5 10.23 0.27 -6.16
C LEU A 5 11.06 1.45 -5.61
N ASN A 6 10.40 2.24 -4.77
CA ASN A 6 11.03 3.18 -3.85
C ASN A 6 10.70 2.75 -2.42
N GLN A 7 11.67 2.79 -1.52
CA GLN A 7 11.51 2.27 -0.15
C GLN A 7 10.56 3.07 0.73
N THR A 8 10.26 4.32 0.36
CA THR A 8 9.29 5.16 1.07
C THR A 8 7.87 5.06 0.51
N SER A 9 7.67 4.33 -0.59
CA SER A 9 6.36 4.22 -1.25
C SER A 9 5.45 3.21 -0.56
N PRO A 10 4.26 3.63 -0.08
CA PRO A 10 3.30 2.68 0.49
C PRO A 10 2.75 1.71 -0.56
N TYR A 11 2.63 2.17 -1.78
CA TYR A 11 2.21 1.37 -2.94
C TYR A 11 3.19 0.22 -3.22
N ALA A 12 4.47 0.54 -3.27
CA ALA A 12 5.52 -0.44 -3.52
C ALA A 12 5.64 -1.42 -2.33
N ARG A 13 5.47 -0.93 -1.09
CA ARG A 13 5.48 -1.78 0.09
C ARG A 13 4.33 -2.78 0.08
N ALA A 14 3.12 -2.38 -0.28
CA ALA A 14 1.97 -3.28 -0.38
C ALA A 14 2.21 -4.41 -1.40
N ALA A 15 2.75 -4.07 -2.58
CA ALA A 15 3.12 -5.07 -3.60
C ALA A 15 4.23 -6.02 -3.08
N ARG A 16 5.24 -5.48 -2.39
CA ARG A 16 6.35 -6.26 -1.83
C ARG A 16 5.88 -7.21 -0.72
N VAL A 17 5.04 -6.75 0.21
CA VAL A 17 4.42 -7.60 1.24
C VAL A 17 3.62 -8.71 0.58
N THR A 18 2.78 -8.39 -0.41
CA THR A 18 1.98 -9.37 -1.14
C THR A 18 2.86 -10.44 -1.80
N ALA A 19 3.97 -10.04 -2.42
CA ALA A 19 4.92 -10.98 -3.04
C ALA A 19 5.55 -11.93 -2.01
N LEU A 20 5.96 -11.40 -0.86
CA LEU A 20 6.55 -12.20 0.22
C LEU A 20 5.54 -13.20 0.79
N GLU A 21 4.31 -12.76 1.06
CA GLU A 21 3.22 -13.60 1.58
C GLU A 21 2.75 -14.66 0.57
N ALA A 22 2.88 -14.36 -0.73
CA ALA A 22 2.61 -15.31 -1.82
C ALA A 22 3.79 -16.28 -2.11
N GLY A 23 4.88 -16.20 -1.32
CA GLY A 23 6.02 -17.13 -1.42
C GLY A 23 7.06 -16.75 -2.49
N PHE A 24 7.06 -15.52 -2.98
CA PHE A 24 7.99 -15.08 -4.05
C PHE A 24 9.25 -14.38 -3.54
N GLY A 25 9.56 -14.42 -2.23
CA GLY A 25 10.68 -13.68 -1.67
C GLY A 25 12.03 -13.94 -2.37
N GLU A 26 12.36 -15.19 -2.65
CA GLU A 26 13.61 -15.58 -3.33
C GLU A 26 13.57 -15.38 -4.86
N ARG A 27 12.37 -15.28 -5.44
CA ARG A 27 12.15 -15.13 -6.89
C ARG A 27 11.94 -13.68 -7.30
N LEU A 28 11.94 -12.74 -6.34
CA LEU A 28 11.69 -11.33 -6.57
C LEU A 28 12.98 -10.53 -6.47
N THR A 29 13.47 -10.05 -7.61
CA THR A 29 14.57 -9.09 -7.65
C THR A 29 14.02 -7.69 -7.40
N LEU A 30 14.55 -6.99 -6.39
CA LEU A 30 14.17 -5.62 -6.10
C LEU A 30 15.06 -4.65 -6.88
N VAL A 31 14.45 -3.74 -7.63
CA VAL A 31 15.13 -2.71 -8.41
C VAL A 31 14.75 -1.35 -7.85
N SER A 32 15.71 -0.66 -7.23
CA SER A 32 15.49 0.69 -6.74
C SER A 32 15.27 1.65 -7.90
N SER A 33 14.17 2.39 -7.88
CA SER A 33 13.80 3.35 -8.93
C SER A 33 13.23 4.62 -8.31
N ASP A 34 13.65 5.76 -8.84
CA ASP A 34 13.17 7.06 -8.38
C ASP A 34 12.25 7.70 -9.45
N PRO A 35 10.92 7.74 -9.19
CA PRO A 35 9.97 8.34 -10.12
C PRO A 35 10.13 9.86 -10.28
N TRP A 36 10.93 10.52 -9.43
CA TRP A 36 11.15 11.97 -9.51
C TRP A 36 12.33 12.35 -10.43
N ASN A 37 13.15 11.37 -10.84
CA ASN A 37 14.34 11.56 -11.66
C ASN A 37 14.20 10.93 -13.07
N ASP A 38 12.97 10.64 -13.52
CA ASP A 38 12.69 10.03 -14.83
C ASP A 38 13.58 8.83 -15.15
N ASP A 39 13.67 7.90 -14.16
CA ASP A 39 14.46 6.66 -14.29
C ASP A 39 14.09 5.92 -15.58
N PRO A 40 15.03 5.74 -16.55
CA PRO A 40 14.73 5.12 -17.83
C PRO A 40 14.19 3.69 -17.72
N THR A 41 14.62 2.94 -16.69
CA THR A 41 14.14 1.58 -16.43
C THR A 41 12.68 1.60 -16.00
N LEU A 42 12.33 2.56 -15.13
CA LEU A 42 10.95 2.74 -14.67
C LEU A 42 10.07 3.23 -15.82
N LEU A 43 10.50 4.21 -16.59
CA LEU A 43 9.75 4.74 -17.74
C LEU A 43 9.47 3.66 -18.79
N ALA A 44 10.44 2.76 -19.04
CA ALA A 44 10.25 1.63 -19.95
C ALA A 44 9.20 0.63 -19.44
N ALA A 45 9.16 0.38 -18.12
CA ALA A 45 8.21 -0.54 -17.50
C ALA A 45 6.84 0.10 -17.26
N ASN A 46 6.81 1.38 -16.88
CA ASN A 46 5.60 2.14 -16.58
C ASN A 46 5.73 3.58 -17.11
N PRO A 47 5.20 3.88 -18.30
CA PRO A 47 5.24 5.23 -18.86
C PRO A 47 4.57 6.30 -17.99
N GLY A 48 3.71 5.91 -17.03
CA GLY A 48 3.16 6.79 -16.02
C GLY A 48 4.15 7.22 -14.94
N ASN A 49 5.40 6.75 -15.00
CA ASN A 49 6.51 7.07 -14.11
C ASN A 49 6.17 6.92 -12.63
N LYS A 50 5.51 5.81 -12.27
CA LYS A 50 5.09 5.51 -10.91
C LYS A 50 5.61 4.15 -10.45
N VAL A 51 5.99 4.06 -9.19
CA VAL A 51 6.27 2.79 -8.51
C VAL A 51 5.07 2.37 -7.67
N PRO A 52 4.81 1.04 -7.52
CA PRO A 52 5.56 -0.08 -8.09
C PRO A 52 5.30 -0.32 -9.57
N ALA A 53 6.27 -0.93 -10.24
CA ALA A 53 6.07 -1.64 -11.49
C ALA A 53 6.66 -3.06 -11.35
N LEU A 54 5.92 -4.07 -11.79
CA LEU A 54 6.35 -5.47 -11.73
C LEU A 54 6.63 -5.97 -13.15
N ILE A 55 7.87 -6.43 -13.40
CA ILE A 55 8.21 -7.15 -14.62
C ILE A 55 8.12 -8.65 -14.32
N THR A 56 7.20 -9.35 -14.98
CA THR A 56 6.97 -10.78 -14.81
C THR A 56 8.12 -11.61 -15.37
N ASP A 57 8.11 -12.93 -15.12
CA ASP A 57 9.11 -13.84 -15.70
C ASP A 57 8.97 -13.95 -17.24
N GLU A 58 7.78 -13.66 -17.78
CA GLU A 58 7.49 -13.59 -19.23
C GLU A 58 7.87 -12.24 -19.85
N GLY A 59 8.37 -11.28 -19.06
CA GLY A 59 8.78 -9.96 -19.53
C GLY A 59 7.64 -8.95 -19.65
N LEU A 60 6.44 -9.25 -19.16
CA LEU A 60 5.33 -8.29 -19.13
C LEU A 60 5.50 -7.30 -17.99
N ALA A 61 5.31 -6.03 -18.26
CA ALA A 61 5.32 -4.98 -17.24
C ALA A 61 3.89 -4.69 -16.74
N LEU A 62 3.67 -4.90 -15.44
CA LEU A 62 2.42 -4.60 -14.76
C LEU A 62 2.60 -3.34 -13.92
N SER A 63 1.62 -2.45 -13.96
CA SER A 63 1.53 -1.26 -13.10
C SER A 63 0.22 -1.26 -12.33
N GLU A 64 0.05 -0.27 -11.45
CA GLU A 64 -1.02 -0.14 -10.46
C GLU A 64 -0.99 -1.22 -9.37
N THR A 65 -0.87 -0.75 -8.13
CA THR A 65 -0.66 -1.59 -6.94
C THR A 65 -1.67 -2.72 -6.82
N LEU A 66 -2.96 -2.42 -6.98
CA LEU A 66 -4.02 -3.42 -6.87
C LEU A 66 -3.88 -4.52 -7.91
N LEU A 67 -3.55 -4.17 -9.16
CA LEU A 67 -3.38 -5.14 -10.24
C LEU A 67 -2.17 -6.03 -10.00
N ILE A 68 -1.07 -5.45 -9.52
CA ILE A 68 0.13 -6.20 -9.12
C ILE A 68 -0.20 -7.16 -7.96
N CYS A 69 -0.91 -6.69 -6.93
CA CYS A 69 -1.30 -7.52 -5.80
C CYS A 69 -2.24 -8.67 -6.22
N VAL A 70 -3.21 -8.40 -7.10
CA VAL A 70 -4.09 -9.44 -7.67
C VAL A 70 -3.28 -10.49 -8.42
N HIS A 71 -2.37 -10.06 -9.30
CA HIS A 71 -1.52 -10.96 -10.07
C HIS A 71 -0.66 -11.85 -9.15
N LEU A 72 0.03 -11.25 -8.19
CA LEU A 72 0.89 -11.98 -7.24
C LEU A 72 0.09 -12.96 -6.37
N HIS A 73 -1.09 -12.54 -5.89
CA HIS A 73 -1.98 -13.40 -5.11
C HIS A 73 -2.41 -14.63 -5.91
N GLN A 74 -2.88 -14.43 -7.14
CA GLN A 74 -3.32 -15.53 -8.01
C GLN A 74 -2.16 -16.43 -8.43
N LEU A 75 -0.99 -15.87 -8.76
CA LEU A 75 0.21 -16.63 -9.11
C LEU A 75 0.70 -17.48 -7.92
N GLY A 76 0.50 -17.02 -6.69
CA GLY A 76 0.76 -17.78 -5.44
C GLY A 76 -0.30 -18.82 -5.08
N GLY A 77 -1.29 -19.05 -5.95
CA GLY A 77 -2.36 -20.03 -5.74
C GLY A 77 -3.58 -19.46 -4.99
N GLY A 78 -3.63 -18.17 -4.74
CA GLY A 78 -4.80 -17.53 -4.13
C GLY A 78 -6.00 -17.51 -5.07
N SER A 79 -7.19 -17.74 -4.51
CA SER A 79 -8.46 -17.65 -5.25
C SER A 79 -8.86 -16.19 -5.48
N PRO A 80 -9.70 -15.91 -6.51
CA PRO A 80 -10.30 -14.59 -6.67
C PRO A 80 -11.01 -14.14 -5.39
N LEU A 81 -10.82 -12.87 -5.01
CA LEU A 81 -11.39 -12.35 -3.78
C LEU A 81 -12.91 -12.20 -3.88
N ALA A 82 -13.60 -12.58 -2.79
CA ALA A 82 -15.03 -12.27 -2.60
C ALA A 82 -15.24 -10.74 -2.45
N ALA A 83 -16.47 -10.29 -2.64
CA ALA A 83 -16.83 -8.87 -2.63
C ALA A 83 -16.43 -8.15 -1.35
N GLU A 84 -16.54 -8.80 -0.19
CA GLU A 84 -16.14 -8.24 1.12
C GLU A 84 -14.64 -7.99 1.21
N ARG A 85 -13.83 -8.87 0.60
CA ARG A 85 -12.38 -8.71 0.51
C ARG A 85 -11.99 -7.61 -0.49
N LEU A 86 -12.70 -7.53 -1.61
CA LEU A 86 -12.52 -6.43 -2.57
C LEU A 86 -12.90 -5.08 -1.94
N GLN A 87 -13.97 -5.04 -1.12
CA GLN A 87 -14.32 -3.85 -0.34
C GLN A 87 -13.18 -3.46 0.61
N LEU A 88 -12.61 -4.43 1.34
CA LEU A 88 -11.50 -4.17 2.25
C LEU A 88 -10.26 -3.66 1.48
N ALA A 89 -9.93 -4.26 0.33
CA ALA A 89 -8.84 -3.80 -0.53
C ALA A 89 -9.06 -2.35 -0.98
N GLY A 90 -10.29 -2.00 -1.38
CA GLY A 90 -10.65 -0.63 -1.76
C GLY A 90 -10.51 0.37 -0.62
N LEU A 91 -10.90 0.00 0.61
CA LEU A 91 -10.73 0.85 1.79
C LEU A 91 -9.24 1.05 2.13
N GLY A 92 -8.43 -0.03 2.08
CA GLY A 92 -6.98 0.04 2.31
C GLY A 92 -6.27 0.89 1.25
N GLN A 93 -6.59 0.69 -0.03
CA GLN A 93 -6.07 1.51 -1.12
C GLN A 93 -6.47 2.98 -0.96
N GLY A 94 -7.73 3.25 -0.65
CA GLY A 94 -8.23 4.62 -0.41
C GLY A 94 -7.51 5.32 0.75
N LEU A 95 -7.17 4.59 1.81
CA LEU A 95 -6.38 5.12 2.93
C LEU A 95 -4.97 5.50 2.47
N ILE A 96 -4.31 4.62 1.71
CA ILE A 96 -2.99 4.90 1.13
C ILE A 96 -3.06 6.14 0.22
N ASP A 97 -4.07 6.23 -0.65
CA ASP A 97 -4.21 7.34 -1.60
C ASP A 97 -4.42 8.68 -0.90
N ALA A 98 -5.29 8.72 0.12
CA ALA A 98 -5.54 9.92 0.88
C ALA A 98 -4.30 10.37 1.68
N ALA A 99 -3.61 9.41 2.34
CA ALA A 99 -2.40 9.69 3.09
C ALA A 99 -1.26 10.14 2.18
N PHE A 100 -0.97 9.41 1.10
CA PHE A 100 0.08 9.76 0.15
C PHE A 100 -0.19 11.11 -0.51
N GLY A 101 -1.43 11.35 -0.94
CA GLY A 101 -1.82 12.63 -1.55
C GLY A 101 -1.62 13.81 -0.59
N THR A 102 -1.85 13.63 0.71
CA THR A 102 -1.59 14.65 1.75
C THR A 102 -0.08 14.91 1.88
N VAL A 103 0.72 13.85 1.99
CA VAL A 103 2.19 13.96 2.10
C VAL A 103 2.79 14.68 0.90
N ILE A 104 2.36 14.32 -0.32
CA ILE A 104 2.88 14.94 -1.55
C ILE A 104 2.46 16.40 -1.67
N ALA A 105 1.22 16.72 -1.33
CA ALA A 105 0.75 18.11 -1.33
C ALA A 105 1.56 18.98 -0.35
N ARG A 106 1.78 18.49 0.87
CA ARG A 106 2.62 19.19 1.88
C ARG A 106 4.07 19.32 1.43
N LYS A 107 4.64 18.29 0.82
CA LYS A 107 6.04 18.31 0.32
C LYS A 107 6.28 19.39 -0.72
N HIS A 108 5.35 19.61 -1.63
CA HIS A 108 5.52 20.53 -2.76
C HIS A 108 4.82 21.87 -2.58
N GLY A 109 3.78 21.95 -1.76
CA GLY A 109 3.00 23.19 -1.54
C GLY A 109 3.02 23.71 -0.10
N GLY A 110 3.71 23.02 0.81
CA GLY A 110 3.76 23.38 2.23
C GLY A 110 2.51 23.00 3.02
N ALA A 111 2.54 23.21 4.35
CA ALA A 111 1.45 22.84 5.26
C ALA A 111 0.11 23.54 4.95
N ALA A 112 0.13 24.74 4.36
CA ALA A 112 -1.08 25.47 3.94
C ALA A 112 -1.93 24.70 2.90
N GLN A 113 -1.39 23.65 2.29
CA GLN A 113 -2.16 22.78 1.40
C GLN A 113 -3.28 22.01 2.11
N ASP A 114 -3.21 21.87 3.42
CA ASP A 114 -4.27 21.22 4.21
C ASP A 114 -5.56 22.05 4.25
N ASP A 115 -5.42 23.38 4.21
CA ASP A 115 -6.55 24.33 4.21
C ASP A 115 -7.20 24.47 2.82
N SER A 116 -6.56 23.91 1.78
CA SER A 116 -7.16 23.88 0.45
C SER A 116 -8.37 22.94 0.41
N VAL A 117 -9.30 23.16 -0.53
CA VAL A 117 -10.46 22.27 -0.73
C VAL A 117 -10.04 20.80 -0.88
N LEU A 118 -8.96 20.54 -1.62
CA LEU A 118 -8.47 19.17 -1.81
C LEU A 118 -7.75 18.63 -0.57
N GLY A 119 -7.03 19.47 0.18
CA GLY A 119 -6.41 19.10 1.44
C GLY A 119 -7.44 18.69 2.48
N ALA A 120 -8.40 19.56 2.76
CA ALA A 120 -9.50 19.28 3.68
C ALA A 120 -10.27 18.00 3.30
N ARG A 121 -10.51 17.78 1.98
CA ARG A 121 -11.16 16.54 1.51
C ARG A 121 -10.33 15.29 1.78
N ARG A 122 -8.99 15.34 1.61
CA ARG A 122 -8.09 14.20 1.88
C ARG A 122 -8.06 13.87 3.37
N LEU A 123 -7.88 14.87 4.24
CA LEU A 123 -7.88 14.67 5.70
C LEU A 123 -9.22 14.08 6.17
N ALA A 124 -10.34 14.67 5.76
CA ALA A 124 -11.65 14.13 6.08
C ALA A 124 -11.89 12.73 5.49
N ALA A 125 -11.25 12.35 4.38
CA ALA A 125 -11.31 10.99 3.84
C ALA A 125 -10.55 10.01 4.73
N ILE A 126 -9.37 10.39 5.24
CA ILE A 126 -8.60 9.57 6.19
C ILE A 126 -9.46 9.24 7.41
N ASP A 127 -10.08 10.25 8.04
CA ASP A 127 -10.91 10.06 9.23
C ASP A 127 -12.07 9.08 8.96
N ARG A 128 -12.79 9.28 7.84
CA ARG A 128 -13.91 8.41 7.47
C ARG A 128 -13.47 6.98 7.15
N LEU A 129 -12.30 6.82 6.51
CA LEU A 129 -11.75 5.51 6.19
C LEU A 129 -11.30 4.76 7.45
N LEU A 130 -10.65 5.45 8.40
CA LEU A 130 -10.29 4.87 9.69
C LEU A 130 -11.53 4.41 10.46
N ALA A 131 -12.55 5.27 10.57
CA ALA A 131 -13.82 4.92 11.21
C ALA A 131 -14.49 3.70 10.54
N ARG A 132 -14.57 3.69 9.20
CA ARG A 132 -15.16 2.58 8.44
C ARG A 132 -14.38 1.29 8.61
N LEU A 133 -13.05 1.33 8.55
CA LEU A 133 -12.19 0.18 8.77
C LEU A 133 -12.36 -0.40 10.18
N ALA A 134 -12.46 0.44 11.20
CA ALA A 134 -12.66 0.01 12.59
C ALA A 134 -13.98 -0.77 12.78
N GLU A 135 -14.99 -0.54 11.94
CA GLU A 135 -16.28 -1.25 11.96
C GLU A 135 -16.27 -2.54 11.09
N THR A 136 -15.25 -2.72 10.24
CA THR A 136 -15.22 -3.79 9.25
C THR A 136 -14.81 -5.13 9.89
N SER A 137 -15.75 -6.09 9.97
CA SER A 137 -15.49 -7.42 10.56
C SER A 137 -14.50 -8.26 9.76
N THR A 138 -14.35 -8.02 8.46
CA THR A 138 -13.38 -8.72 7.60
C THR A 138 -11.94 -8.60 8.11
N LEU A 139 -11.60 -7.55 8.89
CA LEU A 139 -10.29 -7.42 9.52
C LEU A 139 -9.96 -8.56 10.51
N ASP A 140 -10.96 -9.20 11.08
CA ASP A 140 -10.78 -10.27 12.08
C ASP A 140 -10.49 -11.64 11.45
N ALA A 141 -10.55 -11.74 10.13
CA ALA A 141 -10.32 -12.98 9.41
C ALA A 141 -8.92 -13.55 9.68
N GLN A 142 -8.83 -14.89 9.73
CA GLN A 142 -7.57 -15.60 9.97
C GLN A 142 -6.82 -15.87 8.66
N ASP A 143 -7.55 -16.08 7.58
CA ASP A 143 -7.04 -16.23 6.22
C ASP A 143 -6.75 -14.84 5.65
N LEU A 144 -5.49 -14.47 5.63
CA LEU A 144 -5.03 -13.16 5.19
C LEU A 144 -4.73 -13.15 3.70
N ASP A 145 -5.02 -12.02 3.06
CA ASP A 145 -4.70 -11.75 1.67
C ASP A 145 -4.29 -10.27 1.49
N PHE A 146 -4.02 -9.87 0.26
CA PHE A 146 -3.54 -8.52 -0.01
C PHE A 146 -4.51 -7.39 0.41
N SER A 147 -5.81 -7.68 0.59
CA SER A 147 -6.75 -6.69 1.11
C SER A 147 -6.38 -6.25 2.53
N HIS A 148 -5.94 -7.20 3.36
CA HIS A 148 -5.44 -6.93 4.71
C HIS A 148 -4.09 -6.20 4.68
N TYR A 149 -3.19 -6.60 3.77
CA TYR A 149 -1.87 -5.99 3.67
C TYR A 149 -1.95 -4.52 3.27
N LEU A 150 -2.87 -4.16 2.37
CA LEU A 150 -3.13 -2.76 2.01
C LEU A 150 -3.55 -1.92 3.21
N VAL A 151 -4.47 -2.43 4.04
CA VAL A 151 -4.90 -1.72 5.26
C VAL A 151 -3.73 -1.54 6.23
N ALA A 152 -2.99 -2.61 6.54
CA ALA A 152 -1.87 -2.54 7.46
C ALA A 152 -0.77 -1.59 6.98
N VAL A 153 -0.44 -1.62 5.68
CA VAL A 153 0.52 -0.69 5.07
C VAL A 153 0.01 0.76 5.12
N GLY A 154 -1.29 0.97 4.92
CA GLY A 154 -1.90 2.31 5.05
C GLY A 154 -1.76 2.87 6.48
N LEU A 155 -2.02 2.05 7.50
CA LEU A 155 -1.84 2.44 8.92
C LEU A 155 -0.37 2.72 9.25
N ASP A 156 0.56 1.86 8.79
CA ASP A 156 2.00 2.10 8.94
C ASP A 156 2.43 3.40 8.26
N TYR A 157 1.89 3.70 7.08
CA TYR A 157 2.23 4.91 6.35
C TYR A 157 1.74 6.17 7.06
N LEU A 158 0.55 6.14 7.68
CA LEU A 158 0.08 7.21 8.54
C LEU A 158 1.07 7.45 9.69
N SER A 159 1.44 6.40 10.42
CA SER A 159 2.40 6.51 11.53
C SER A 159 3.77 7.03 11.07
N PHE A 160 4.20 6.67 9.86
CA PHE A 160 5.50 7.08 9.30
C PHE A 160 5.54 8.53 8.82
N ARG A 161 4.46 9.01 8.17
CA ARG A 161 4.46 10.30 7.47
C ARG A 161 3.51 11.35 8.02
N LEU A 162 2.49 10.93 8.75
CA LEU A 162 1.44 11.78 9.31
C LEU A 162 1.19 11.40 10.77
N PRO A 163 2.24 11.43 11.63
CA PRO A 163 2.15 10.95 13.01
C PRO A 163 1.17 11.77 13.87
N GLU A 164 0.76 12.95 13.43
CA GLU A 164 -0.29 13.75 14.06
C GLU A 164 -1.70 13.17 13.89
N ILE A 165 -1.90 12.24 12.94
CA ILE A 165 -3.16 11.54 12.75
C ILE A 165 -3.19 10.33 13.69
N ASP A 166 -3.80 10.53 14.84
CA ASP A 166 -3.90 9.48 15.86
C ASP A 166 -5.03 8.50 15.54
N TRP A 167 -4.68 7.37 14.95
CA TRP A 167 -5.60 6.26 14.73
C TRP A 167 -5.65 5.24 15.86
N SER A 168 -4.84 5.43 16.92
CA SER A 168 -4.76 4.50 18.07
C SER A 168 -6.04 4.48 18.92
N ALA A 169 -6.90 5.50 18.81
CA ALA A 169 -8.23 5.52 19.39
C ALA A 169 -9.13 4.36 18.89
N HIS A 170 -8.81 3.78 17.74
CA HIS A 170 -9.53 2.64 17.18
C HIS A 170 -8.89 1.31 17.60
N GLY A 171 -9.22 0.80 18.80
CA GLY A 171 -8.60 -0.40 19.38
C GLY A 171 -8.60 -1.64 18.45
N ARG A 172 -9.64 -1.82 17.61
CA ARG A 172 -9.67 -2.89 16.61
C ARG A 172 -8.55 -2.72 15.56
N LEU A 173 -8.31 -1.51 15.08
CA LEU A 173 -7.22 -1.23 14.12
C LEU A 173 -5.85 -1.47 14.75
N VAL A 174 -5.69 -1.11 16.03
CA VAL A 174 -4.45 -1.36 16.77
C VAL A 174 -4.17 -2.86 16.87
N ALA A 175 -5.14 -3.66 17.31
CA ALA A 175 -4.99 -5.11 17.41
C ALA A 175 -4.71 -5.76 16.04
N PHE A 176 -5.43 -5.35 15.01
CA PHE A 176 -5.21 -5.79 13.63
C PHE A 176 -3.78 -5.45 13.16
N HIS A 177 -3.37 -4.21 13.30
CA HIS A 177 -2.05 -3.73 12.89
C HIS A 177 -0.92 -4.49 13.59
N GLN A 178 -0.99 -4.67 14.91
CA GLN A 178 -0.01 -5.44 15.68
C GLN A 178 0.11 -6.87 15.18
N ARG A 179 -1.01 -7.52 14.86
CA ARG A 179 -1.04 -8.88 14.30
C ARG A 179 -0.33 -8.97 12.94
N LEU A 180 -0.53 -7.97 12.06
CA LEU A 180 0.06 -7.95 10.72
C LEU A 180 1.55 -7.59 10.77
N THR A 181 1.93 -6.58 11.55
CA THR A 181 3.31 -6.10 11.63
C THR A 181 4.25 -7.07 12.37
N ALA A 182 3.73 -8.02 13.14
CA ALA A 182 4.50 -9.12 13.70
C ALA A 182 4.96 -10.16 12.65
N ARG A 183 4.46 -10.09 11.42
CA ARG A 183 4.82 -11.04 10.36
C ARG A 183 6.19 -10.68 9.76
N PRO A 184 7.01 -11.70 9.39
CA PRO A 184 8.33 -11.47 8.77
C PRO A 184 8.29 -10.59 7.52
N SER A 185 7.24 -10.70 6.70
CA SER A 185 7.03 -9.88 5.50
C SER A 185 6.95 -8.38 5.80
N PHE A 186 6.30 -8.00 6.88
CA PHE A 186 6.19 -6.61 7.32
C PHE A 186 7.51 -6.09 7.90
N SER A 187 8.19 -6.90 8.71
CA SER A 187 9.51 -6.53 9.26
C SER A 187 10.55 -6.36 8.16
N ALA A 188 10.54 -7.22 7.13
CA ALA A 188 11.46 -7.13 5.99
C ALA A 188 11.18 -5.94 5.04
N THR A 189 10.03 -5.27 5.19
CA THR A 189 9.58 -4.21 4.29
C THR A 189 9.34 -2.87 4.97
N THR A 190 9.82 -2.69 6.20
CA THR A 190 9.70 -1.42 6.95
C THR A 190 10.13 -0.22 6.10
N PHE A 191 9.40 0.90 6.21
CA PHE A 191 9.78 2.16 5.56
C PHE A 191 11.15 2.65 6.05
N GLN A 192 11.92 3.25 5.15
CA GLN A 192 13.28 3.77 5.42
C GLN A 192 13.39 5.26 5.10
#